data_f8d469b0517d732605e234fcfa762bc3
#
_entry.id   f8d469b0517d732605e234fcfa762bc3
#
_cell.length_a   1.000
_cell.length_b   1.000
_cell.length_c   1.000
_cell.angle_alpha   90.00
_cell.angle_beta   90.00
_cell.angle_gamma   90.00
#
_symmetry.space_group_name_H-M   'P 1'
#
loop_
_entity.id
_entity.type
_entity.pdbx_description
1 polymer ?
#
loop_
_entity_poly.entity_id
_entity_poly.type
_entity_poly.pdbx_seq_one_letter_code
_entity_poly.pdbx_strand_id
1 'polypeptide(L)'
;LNDKRKLANRYELGDLIGRGGMAEVFEAVDTRLNRTVAIKILRDDLARDPAFIARFRREAQAAAALNHPTIVAVYDTGEEIEGEGRSATNVPYIVMEYVNGTTLRDIVKSGRKLQTERALKISIGVLDALGYSHAHGIIHRDIKPANVMITKNGDVKVMDFGIARAL
;
A
#
# COMPACT_ATOMS: atom_id res chain seq x y z
N LEU A 1 -4.85 -12.48 -27.27
CA LEU A 1 -3.70 -11.91 -26.55
C LEU A 1 -4.25 -10.81 -25.66
N ASN A 2 -4.38 -11.11 -24.36
CA ASN A 2 -4.80 -10.13 -23.36
C ASN A 2 -3.64 -9.15 -23.21
N ASP A 3 -3.76 -7.98 -23.79
CA ASP A 3 -2.77 -6.92 -23.64
C ASP A 3 -2.93 -6.38 -22.20
N LYS A 4 -2.11 -6.91 -21.29
CA LYS A 4 -2.13 -6.47 -19.90
C LYS A 4 -1.69 -5.02 -19.83
N ARG A 5 -2.46 -4.18 -19.14
CA ARG A 5 -2.13 -2.77 -18.93
C ARG A 5 -0.74 -2.66 -18.30
N LYS A 6 0.10 -1.82 -18.89
CA LYS A 6 1.44 -1.52 -18.36
C LYS A 6 1.53 -0.06 -17.94
N LEU A 7 2.07 0.18 -16.75
CA LEU A 7 2.42 1.51 -16.27
C LEU A 7 3.90 1.79 -16.53
N ALA A 8 4.22 2.98 -17.01
CA ALA A 8 5.58 3.43 -17.33
C ALA A 8 6.36 2.45 -18.21
N ASN A 9 5.67 1.68 -19.05
CA ASN A 9 6.26 0.59 -19.84
C ASN A 9 7.12 -0.41 -19.05
N ARG A 10 6.84 -0.53 -17.75
CA ARG A 10 7.61 -1.33 -16.80
C ARG A 10 6.76 -2.26 -15.96
N TYR A 11 5.68 -1.75 -15.37
CA TYR A 11 4.84 -2.50 -14.44
C TYR A 11 3.64 -3.09 -15.16
N GLU A 12 3.59 -4.40 -15.28
CA GLU A 12 2.50 -5.14 -15.89
C GLU A 12 1.44 -5.44 -14.83
N LEU A 13 0.26 -4.79 -14.95
CA LEU A 13 -0.83 -4.96 -14.00
C LEU A 13 -1.46 -6.33 -14.11
N GLY A 14 -1.69 -6.94 -12.96
CA GLY A 14 -2.45 -8.19 -12.78
C GLY A 14 -3.80 -7.94 -12.12
N ASP A 15 -4.12 -8.77 -11.14
CA ASP A 15 -5.42 -8.76 -10.47
C ASP A 15 -5.58 -7.62 -9.47
N LEU A 16 -6.80 -7.14 -9.33
CA LEU A 16 -7.19 -6.23 -8.25
C LEU A 16 -7.16 -7.00 -6.92
N ILE A 17 -6.31 -6.57 -5.99
CA ILE A 17 -6.12 -7.22 -4.69
C ILE A 17 -6.66 -6.41 -3.51
N GLY A 18 -7.00 -5.15 -3.72
CA GLY A 18 -7.58 -4.29 -2.69
C GLY A 18 -8.31 -3.09 -3.28
N ARG A 19 -9.35 -2.64 -2.57
CA ARG A 19 -10.10 -1.45 -2.94
C ARG A 19 -10.37 -0.62 -1.69
N GLY A 20 -9.93 0.63 -1.69
CA GLY A 20 -10.19 1.60 -0.65
C GLY A 20 -11.09 2.74 -1.11
N GLY A 21 -11.36 3.68 -0.22
CA GLY A 21 -12.18 4.86 -0.54
C GLY A 21 -11.55 5.78 -1.58
N MET A 22 -10.22 5.80 -1.70
CA MET A 22 -9.48 6.73 -2.54
C MET A 22 -8.68 6.04 -3.65
N ALA A 23 -8.25 4.80 -3.46
CA ALA A 23 -7.37 4.09 -4.37
C ALA A 23 -7.73 2.61 -4.51
N GLU A 24 -7.24 2.03 -5.58
CA GLU A 24 -7.29 0.60 -5.85
C GLU A 24 -5.86 0.04 -5.83
N VAL A 25 -5.71 -1.19 -5.35
CA VAL A 25 -4.41 -1.87 -5.28
C VAL A 25 -4.42 -3.09 -6.18
N PHE A 26 -3.44 -3.17 -7.06
CA PHE A 26 -3.25 -4.27 -8.01
C PHE A 26 -1.99 -5.04 -7.68
N GLU A 27 -2.04 -6.35 -7.84
CA GLU A 27 -0.83 -7.14 -8.04
C GLU A 27 -0.23 -6.77 -9.40
N ALA A 28 1.09 -6.67 -9.48
CA ALA A 28 1.77 -6.36 -10.73
C ALA A 28 3.14 -7.03 -10.79
N VAL A 29 3.70 -7.09 -12.00
CA VAL A 29 5.08 -7.55 -12.22
C VAL A 29 5.94 -6.36 -12.64
N ASP A 30 6.99 -6.11 -11.87
CA ASP A 30 8.08 -5.24 -12.30
C ASP A 30 8.93 -5.99 -13.34
N THR A 31 8.76 -5.67 -14.60
CA THR A 31 9.42 -6.38 -15.70
C THR A 31 10.93 -6.10 -15.79
N ARG A 32 11.43 -5.02 -15.17
CA ARG A 32 12.86 -4.72 -15.09
C ARG A 32 13.57 -5.56 -14.05
N LEU A 33 12.97 -5.70 -12.88
CA LEU A 33 13.57 -6.42 -11.76
C LEU A 33 13.04 -7.85 -11.65
N ASN A 34 12.09 -8.22 -12.52
CA ASN A 34 11.44 -9.53 -12.56
C ASN A 34 10.93 -9.97 -11.19
N ARG A 35 10.16 -9.11 -10.54
CA ARG A 35 9.56 -9.38 -9.23
C ARG A 35 8.11 -8.93 -9.15
N THR A 36 7.34 -9.62 -8.32
CA THR A 36 5.98 -9.20 -7.98
C THR A 36 6.00 -7.99 -7.06
N VAL A 37 5.15 -7.02 -7.37
CA VAL A 37 4.94 -5.79 -6.59
C VAL A 37 3.45 -5.55 -6.41
N ALA A 38 3.08 -4.69 -5.48
CA ALA A 38 1.75 -4.14 -5.37
C ALA A 38 1.75 -2.69 -5.88
N ILE A 39 0.74 -2.33 -6.66
CA ILE A 39 0.61 -0.97 -7.19
C ILE A 39 -0.71 -0.37 -6.71
N LYS A 40 -0.61 0.73 -5.97
CA LYS A 40 -1.74 1.53 -5.51
C LYS A 40 -1.96 2.67 -6.49
N ILE A 41 -3.15 2.72 -7.09
CA ILE A 41 -3.52 3.70 -8.10
C ILE A 41 -4.67 4.55 -7.56
N LEU A 42 -4.56 5.86 -7.65
CA LEU A 42 -5.65 6.77 -7.32
C LEU A 42 -6.84 6.49 -8.25
N ARG A 43 -8.05 6.42 -7.70
CA ARG A 43 -9.26 6.17 -8.49
C ARG A 43 -9.47 7.30 -9.52
N ASP A 44 -9.89 6.94 -10.72
CA ASP A 44 -10.06 7.86 -11.86
C ASP A 44 -11.04 8.99 -11.56
N ASP A 45 -12.11 8.70 -10.82
CA ASP A 45 -13.10 9.69 -10.40
C ASP A 45 -12.53 10.74 -9.44
N LEU A 46 -11.43 10.43 -8.75
CA LEU A 46 -10.74 11.33 -7.82
C LEU A 46 -9.47 11.95 -8.41
N ALA A 47 -8.95 11.41 -9.51
CA ALA A 47 -7.72 11.86 -10.15
C ALA A 47 -7.81 13.23 -10.80
N ARG A 48 -9.00 13.85 -10.83
CA ARG A 48 -9.24 15.22 -11.31
C ARG A 48 -9.33 16.25 -10.19
N ASP A 49 -9.40 15.79 -8.94
CA ASP A 49 -9.46 16.67 -7.78
C ASP A 49 -8.06 16.90 -7.19
N PRO A 50 -7.53 18.15 -7.24
CA PRO A 50 -6.20 18.47 -6.74
C PRO A 50 -6.00 18.11 -5.26
N ALA A 51 -7.07 18.13 -4.45
CA ALA A 51 -6.98 17.80 -3.02
C ALA A 51 -6.66 16.31 -2.81
N PHE A 52 -7.29 15.43 -3.57
CA PHE A 52 -7.01 13.98 -3.52
C PHE A 52 -5.63 13.66 -4.08
N ILE A 53 -5.22 14.29 -5.17
CA ILE A 53 -3.87 14.12 -5.74
C ILE A 53 -2.81 14.54 -4.73
N ALA A 54 -2.96 15.72 -4.13
CA ALA A 54 -2.01 16.22 -3.12
C ALA A 54 -1.95 15.31 -1.89
N ARG A 55 -3.08 14.78 -1.44
CA ARG A 55 -3.16 13.81 -0.35
C ARG A 55 -2.44 12.52 -0.71
N PHE A 56 -2.72 11.95 -1.87
CA PHE A 56 -2.10 10.72 -2.36
C PHE A 56 -0.57 10.85 -2.44
N ARG A 57 -0.07 11.97 -2.98
CA ARG A 57 1.38 12.25 -3.05
C ARG A 57 2.02 12.38 -1.67
N ARG A 58 1.35 13.03 -0.71
CA ARG A 58 1.86 13.14 0.67
C ARG A 58 1.94 11.78 1.36
N GLU A 59 0.96 10.92 1.12
CA GLU A 59 0.96 9.54 1.59
C GLU A 59 2.18 8.77 1.07
N ALA A 60 2.42 8.87 -0.23
CA ALA A 60 3.57 8.24 -0.88
C ALA A 60 4.90 8.72 -0.29
N GLN A 61 5.06 10.02 -0.07
CA GLN A 61 6.27 10.60 0.49
C GLN A 61 6.51 10.15 1.94
N ALA A 62 5.45 10.14 2.76
CA ALA A 62 5.56 9.69 4.15
C ALA A 62 5.96 8.21 4.22
N ALA A 63 5.33 7.35 3.44
CA ALA A 63 5.63 5.93 3.38
C ALA A 63 7.03 5.65 2.81
N ALA A 64 7.46 6.41 1.79
CA ALA A 64 8.77 6.25 1.18
C ALA A 64 9.95 6.60 2.11
N ALA A 65 9.71 7.43 3.13
CA ALA A 65 10.71 7.77 4.14
C ALA A 65 10.96 6.65 5.17
N LEU A 66 10.11 5.62 5.18
CA LEU A 66 10.18 4.52 6.15
C LEU A 66 10.79 3.27 5.51
N ASN A 67 11.80 2.71 6.17
CA ASN A 67 12.44 1.46 5.78
C ASN A 67 12.63 0.58 7.02
N HIS A 68 11.68 -0.34 7.23
CA HIS A 68 11.66 -1.21 8.40
C HIS A 68 11.04 -2.56 8.04
N PRO A 69 11.51 -3.69 8.61
CA PRO A 69 11.01 -5.02 8.28
C PRO A 69 9.51 -5.22 8.54
N THR A 70 8.93 -4.49 9.50
CA THR A 70 7.51 -4.58 9.86
C THR A 70 6.63 -3.52 9.18
N ILE A 71 7.17 -2.78 8.22
CA ILE A 71 6.46 -1.76 7.43
C ILE A 71 6.53 -2.14 5.95
N VAL A 72 5.41 -2.08 5.24
CA VAL A 72 5.37 -2.28 3.79
C VAL A 72 6.23 -1.22 3.11
N ALA A 73 7.23 -1.65 2.35
CA ALA A 73 8.17 -0.76 1.68
C ALA A 73 7.54 -0.11 0.44
N VAL A 74 7.83 1.17 0.23
CA VAL A 74 7.55 1.87 -1.02
C VAL A 74 8.80 1.81 -1.89
N TYR A 75 8.66 1.34 -3.13
CA TYR A 75 9.76 1.17 -4.08
C TYR A 75 9.87 2.31 -5.08
N ASP A 76 8.74 2.84 -5.53
CA ASP A 76 8.69 3.86 -6.57
C ASP A 76 7.33 4.59 -6.56
N THR A 77 7.29 5.74 -7.22
CA THR A 77 6.06 6.49 -7.49
C THR A 77 6.09 7.00 -8.92
N GLY A 78 4.92 7.17 -9.51
CA GLY A 78 4.81 7.73 -10.85
C GLY A 78 3.42 8.25 -11.15
N GLU A 79 3.27 8.71 -12.37
CA GLU A 79 2.00 9.17 -12.93
C GLU A 79 1.82 8.57 -14.32
N GLU A 80 0.62 8.14 -14.63
CA GLU A 80 0.23 7.67 -15.96
C GLU A 80 -0.80 8.62 -16.54
N ILE A 81 -0.68 8.89 -17.83
CA ILE A 81 -1.67 9.72 -18.55
C ILE A 81 -2.77 8.81 -19.05
N GLU A 82 -3.99 9.04 -18.57
CA GLU A 82 -5.19 8.32 -19.01
C GLU A 82 -6.11 9.24 -19.80
N GLY A 83 -6.67 8.72 -20.89
CA GLY A 83 -7.51 9.47 -21.82
C GLY A 83 -6.70 10.19 -22.91
N GLU A 84 -7.42 10.87 -23.78
CA GLU A 84 -6.84 11.57 -24.92
C GLU A 84 -7.29 13.04 -24.97
N GLY A 85 -6.43 13.91 -25.48
CA GLY A 85 -6.72 15.31 -25.70
C GLY A 85 -7.08 16.07 -24.42
N ARG A 86 -8.20 16.80 -24.44
CA ARG A 86 -8.66 17.62 -23.29
C ARG A 86 -9.20 16.78 -22.12
N SER A 87 -9.47 15.49 -22.32
CA SER A 87 -9.90 14.57 -21.27
C SER A 87 -8.74 13.83 -20.61
N ALA A 88 -7.51 14.04 -21.06
CA ALA A 88 -6.33 13.41 -20.48
C ALA A 88 -6.17 13.81 -19.00
N THR A 89 -5.94 12.81 -18.14
CA THR A 89 -5.78 12.99 -16.71
C THR A 89 -4.50 12.29 -16.27
N ASN A 90 -3.70 12.96 -15.46
CA ASN A 90 -2.54 12.35 -14.82
C ASN A 90 -3.00 11.58 -13.57
N VAL A 91 -2.90 10.28 -13.63
CA VAL A 91 -3.29 9.37 -12.52
C VAL A 91 -2.04 8.95 -11.77
N PRO A 92 -1.88 9.38 -10.50
CA PRO A 92 -0.72 9.00 -9.70
C PRO A 92 -0.84 7.57 -9.20
N TYR A 93 0.30 6.89 -9.12
CA TYR A 93 0.42 5.55 -8.56
C TYR A 93 1.64 5.41 -7.64
N ILE A 94 1.58 4.43 -6.74
CA ILE A 94 2.65 4.06 -5.82
C ILE A 94 2.98 2.59 -6.04
N VAL A 95 4.26 2.28 -6.26
CA VAL A 95 4.77 0.91 -6.33
C VAL A 95 5.32 0.52 -4.98
N MET A 96 4.83 -0.58 -4.43
CA MET A 96 5.17 -1.03 -3.09
C MET A 96 5.44 -2.52 -3.03
N GLU A 97 5.98 -2.95 -1.90
CA GLU A 97 6.16 -4.36 -1.56
C GLU A 97 4.85 -5.13 -1.69
N TYR A 98 4.89 -6.24 -2.42
CA TYR A 98 3.80 -7.22 -2.42
C TYR A 98 3.92 -8.11 -1.20
N VAL A 99 2.91 -8.12 -0.36
CA VAL A 99 2.86 -8.94 0.85
C VAL A 99 2.01 -10.17 0.58
N ASN A 100 2.65 -11.34 0.53
CA ASN A 100 1.95 -12.62 0.40
C ASN A 100 1.42 -13.06 1.76
N GLY A 101 0.18 -12.70 2.04
CA GLY A 101 -0.45 -12.97 3.33
C GLY A 101 -1.90 -12.52 3.36
N THR A 102 -2.44 -12.37 4.56
CA THR A 102 -3.80 -11.91 4.84
C THR A 102 -3.81 -10.74 5.80
N THR A 103 -4.86 -9.92 5.76
CA THR A 103 -5.03 -8.86 6.76
C THR A 103 -5.43 -9.45 8.11
N LEU A 104 -5.04 -8.77 9.19
CA LEU A 104 -5.50 -9.12 10.53
C LEU A 104 -7.04 -9.05 10.62
N ARG A 105 -7.68 -8.15 9.87
CA ARG A 105 -9.13 -8.07 9.75
C ARG A 105 -9.73 -9.39 9.25
N ASP A 106 -9.18 -9.98 8.20
CA ASP A 106 -9.68 -11.23 7.63
C ASP A 106 -9.46 -12.40 8.60
N ILE A 107 -8.36 -12.41 9.32
CA ILE A 107 -8.08 -13.42 10.37
C ILE A 107 -9.13 -13.32 11.48
N VAL A 108 -9.42 -12.12 11.97
CA VAL A 108 -10.43 -11.89 13.02
C VAL A 108 -11.83 -12.25 12.54
N LYS A 109 -12.19 -11.86 11.31
CA LYS A 109 -13.51 -12.19 10.71
C LYS A 109 -13.71 -13.68 10.43
N SER A 110 -12.65 -14.45 10.27
CA SER A 110 -12.74 -15.90 10.03
C SER A 110 -13.36 -16.68 11.21
N GLY A 111 -13.57 -16.02 12.35
CA GLY A 111 -14.10 -16.64 13.58
C GLY A 111 -13.11 -17.58 14.26
N ARG A 112 -11.91 -17.75 13.73
CA ARG A 112 -10.86 -18.55 14.38
C ARG A 112 -10.32 -17.79 15.59
N LYS A 113 -10.30 -18.44 16.73
CA LYS A 113 -9.73 -17.86 17.95
C LYS A 113 -8.23 -17.62 17.75
N LEU A 114 -7.81 -16.38 17.90
CA LEU A 114 -6.41 -16.02 17.88
C LEU A 114 -5.77 -16.42 19.21
N GLN A 115 -4.74 -17.26 19.17
CA GLN A 115 -4.00 -17.66 20.37
C GLN A 115 -3.29 -16.45 20.97
N THR A 116 -3.24 -16.39 22.30
CA THR A 116 -2.65 -15.26 23.04
C THR A 116 -1.21 -14.98 22.61
N GLU A 117 -0.39 -16.00 22.45
CA GLU A 117 1.00 -15.86 22.01
C GLU A 117 1.11 -15.22 20.62
N ARG A 118 0.24 -15.63 19.68
CA ARG A 118 0.18 -15.05 18.35
C ARG A 118 -0.30 -13.60 18.38
N ALA A 119 -1.30 -13.29 19.21
CA ALA A 119 -1.78 -11.92 19.40
C ALA A 119 -0.70 -11.01 19.96
N LEU A 120 0.09 -11.49 20.92
CA LEU A 120 1.24 -10.76 21.48
C LEU A 120 2.32 -10.52 20.42
N LYS A 121 2.68 -11.52 19.63
CA LYS A 121 3.65 -11.40 18.54
C LYS A 121 3.24 -10.36 17.51
N ILE A 122 1.96 -10.36 17.12
CA ILE A 122 1.41 -9.37 16.20
C ILE A 122 1.47 -7.96 16.80
N SER A 123 1.10 -7.83 18.07
CA SER A 123 1.12 -6.54 18.78
C SER A 123 2.54 -5.98 18.89
N ILE A 124 3.53 -6.81 19.18
CA ILE A 124 4.95 -6.42 19.21
C ILE A 124 5.39 -5.90 17.83
N GLY A 125 5.05 -6.62 16.76
CA GLY A 125 5.39 -6.20 15.40
C GLY A 125 4.77 -4.85 15.01
N VAL A 126 3.53 -4.60 15.40
CA VAL A 126 2.86 -3.30 15.20
C VAL A 126 3.55 -2.20 16.00
N LEU A 127 3.89 -2.46 17.26
CA LEU A 127 4.60 -1.50 18.13
C LEU A 127 6.00 -1.19 17.60
N ASP A 128 6.72 -2.15 17.05
CA ASP A 128 8.01 -1.94 16.41
C ASP A 128 7.89 -0.99 15.21
N ALA A 129 6.89 -1.22 14.37
CA ALA A 129 6.59 -0.35 13.24
C ALA A 129 6.27 1.09 13.69
N LEU A 130 5.43 1.24 14.70
CA LEU A 130 5.06 2.56 15.26
C LEU A 130 6.24 3.25 15.92
N GLY A 131 7.04 2.54 16.71
CA GLY A 131 8.24 3.09 17.32
C GLY A 131 9.21 3.65 16.29
N TYR A 132 9.44 2.88 15.22
CA TYR A 132 10.27 3.32 14.11
C TYR A 132 9.71 4.57 13.42
N SER A 133 8.41 4.55 13.06
CA SER A 133 7.80 5.68 12.34
C SER A 133 7.76 6.96 13.21
N HIS A 134 7.48 6.84 14.49
CA HIS A 134 7.49 7.97 15.41
C HIS A 134 8.89 8.58 15.58
N ALA A 135 9.94 7.74 15.63
CA ALA A 135 11.33 8.21 15.65
C ALA A 135 11.71 9.00 14.38
N HIS A 136 11.00 8.76 13.26
CA HIS A 136 11.14 9.50 12.01
C HIS A 136 10.13 10.64 11.84
N GLY A 137 9.42 11.01 12.90
CA GLY A 137 8.45 12.10 12.88
C GLY A 137 7.14 11.80 12.17
N ILE A 138 6.82 10.51 11.93
CA ILE A 138 5.63 10.09 11.20
C ILE A 138 4.68 9.33 12.12
N ILE A 139 3.46 9.84 12.26
CA ILE A 139 2.38 9.21 13.03
C ILE A 139 1.39 8.58 12.05
N HIS A 140 1.07 7.31 12.23
CA HIS A 140 0.21 6.55 11.32
C HIS A 140 -1.23 7.09 11.27
N ARG A 141 -1.85 7.31 12.43
CA ARG A 141 -3.22 7.85 12.65
C ARG A 141 -4.39 6.98 12.19
N ASP A 142 -4.14 5.82 11.60
CA ASP A 142 -5.20 4.89 11.15
C ASP A 142 -4.82 3.42 11.39
N ILE A 143 -4.25 3.13 12.56
CA ILE A 143 -3.98 1.74 12.94
C ILE A 143 -5.29 1.01 13.18
N LYS A 144 -5.49 -0.03 12.41
CA LYS A 144 -6.67 -0.93 12.48
C LYS A 144 -6.32 -2.29 11.87
N PRO A 145 -7.08 -3.35 12.15
CA PRO A 145 -6.80 -4.68 11.62
C PRO A 145 -6.69 -4.77 10.10
N ALA A 146 -7.42 -3.91 9.36
CA ALA A 146 -7.35 -3.86 7.90
C ALA A 146 -6.00 -3.35 7.37
N ASN A 147 -5.24 -2.60 8.19
CA ASN A 147 -3.93 -2.02 7.84
C ASN A 147 -2.76 -2.82 8.41
N VAL A 148 -3.00 -4.02 8.91
CA VAL A 148 -1.97 -4.95 9.39
C VAL A 148 -2.05 -6.22 8.58
N MET A 149 -0.98 -6.53 7.85
CA MET A 149 -0.83 -7.78 7.10
C MET A 149 -0.04 -8.79 7.91
N ILE A 150 -0.45 -10.05 7.82
CA ILE A 150 0.28 -11.18 8.37
C ILE A 150 0.73 -12.04 7.20
N THR A 151 2.03 -12.22 7.06
CA THR A 151 2.61 -13.05 6.00
C THR A 151 2.33 -14.54 6.26
N LYS A 152 2.53 -15.38 5.25
CA LYS A 152 2.44 -16.84 5.40
C LYS A 152 3.40 -17.39 6.45
N ASN A 153 4.52 -16.71 6.71
CA ASN A 153 5.49 -17.07 7.73
C ASN A 153 5.15 -16.51 9.13
N GLY A 154 4.03 -15.79 9.26
CA GLY A 154 3.59 -15.18 10.52
C GLY A 154 4.20 -13.82 10.84
N ASP A 155 4.92 -13.20 9.90
CA ASP A 155 5.51 -11.87 10.08
C ASP A 155 4.47 -10.78 9.92
N VAL A 156 4.64 -9.68 10.67
CA VAL A 156 3.77 -8.51 10.62
C VAL A 156 4.28 -7.51 9.59
N LYS A 157 3.37 -6.97 8.79
CA LYS A 157 3.61 -5.84 7.90
C LYS A 157 2.52 -4.79 8.09
N VAL A 158 2.89 -3.62 8.61
CA VAL A 158 1.98 -2.47 8.73
C VAL A 158 1.97 -1.70 7.41
N MET A 159 0.79 -1.36 6.94
CA MET A 159 0.59 -0.64 5.69
C MET A 159 -0.27 0.60 5.88
N ASP A 160 -0.42 1.38 4.81
CA ASP A 160 -1.28 2.57 4.76
C ASP A 160 -0.93 3.65 5.79
N PHE A 161 0.35 4.06 5.83
CA PHE A 161 0.78 5.29 6.50
C PHE A 161 0.19 6.57 5.85
N GLY A 162 -0.85 6.41 5.09
CA GLY A 162 -1.40 7.38 4.18
C GLY A 162 -2.18 8.53 4.79
N ILE A 163 -2.54 8.44 6.08
CA ILE A 163 -3.13 9.55 6.83
C ILE A 163 -2.06 10.20 7.72
N ALA A 164 -0.85 9.66 7.66
CA ALA A 164 0.28 10.15 8.41
C ALA A 164 0.53 11.63 8.12
N ARG A 165 0.61 12.43 9.14
CA ARG A 165 1.13 13.79 9.08
C ARG A 165 2.52 13.79 9.71
N ALA A 166 3.44 14.48 9.08
CA ALA A 166 4.67 14.86 9.74
C ALA A 166 4.35 15.72 10.97
N LEU A 167 5.05 15.47 12.06
CA LEU A 167 4.98 16.28 13.28
C LEU A 167 5.52 17.67 13.00
#